data_2cfa4bfd357ea234f206ae7c17f150b1
#
_entry.id   2cfa4bfd357ea234f206ae7c17f150b1
#
_cell.length_a   1.000
_cell.length_b   1.000
_cell.length_c   1.000
_cell.angle_alpha   90.00
_cell.angle_beta   90.00
_cell.angle_gamma   90.00
#
_symmetry.space_group_name_H-M   'P 1'
#
loop_
_entity.id
_entity.type
_entity.pdbx_description
1 polymer ?
#
loop_
_entity_poly.entity_id
_entity_poly.type
_entity_poly.pdbx_seq_one_letter_code
_entity_poly.pdbx_strand_id
1 'polypeptide(L)'
;MNYIIGEMIAELACGHAYVSPGEIKGPERIPMGLLGAELSRDKGGFYRIDKILPGAIYSQKLRSPLTEPGIGVKEGDYITAIDGISTATVDNIYSLLAGKANVLTELSINRTASSKGARKVVIKPLDNEYPLYHYNWVQNNIKKVEEATNGRVGYVYIPDMGPDGLNEFARYFYPPTR
;
A
#
# COMPACT_ATOMS: atom_id res chain seq x y z
N MET A 1 32.40 11.51 5.35
CA MET A 1 33.38 10.41 5.23
C MET A 1 32.93 9.34 4.25
N ASN A 2 31.71 8.79 4.34
CA ASN A 2 31.22 7.73 3.45
C ASN A 2 31.25 8.06 1.96
N TYR A 3 31.04 9.33 1.59
CA TYR A 3 31.18 9.79 0.21
C TYR A 3 32.61 9.56 -0.31
N ILE A 4 33.63 9.99 0.45
CA ILE A 4 35.06 9.83 0.06
C ILE A 4 35.43 8.34 -0.03
N ILE A 5 34.94 7.53 0.93
CA ILE A 5 35.16 6.07 0.89
C ILE A 5 34.47 5.46 -0.33
N GLY A 6 33.26 5.95 -0.68
CA GLY A 6 32.55 5.52 -1.87
C GLY A 6 33.30 5.79 -3.17
N GLU A 7 33.89 6.99 -3.30
CA GLU A 7 34.77 7.34 -4.42
C GLU A 7 36.00 6.43 -4.50
N MET A 8 36.65 6.18 -3.36
CA MET A 8 37.80 5.24 -3.30
C MET A 8 37.43 3.81 -3.70
N ILE A 9 36.24 3.34 -3.29
CA ILE A 9 35.75 2.01 -3.65
C ILE A 9 35.43 1.93 -5.15
N ALA A 10 34.93 3.01 -5.74
CA ALA A 10 34.64 3.09 -7.17
C ALA A 10 35.90 2.87 -8.03
N GLU A 11 37.07 3.33 -7.57
CA GLU A 11 38.34 3.10 -8.27
C GLU A 11 38.75 1.62 -8.33
N LEU A 12 38.20 0.77 -7.44
CA LEU A 12 38.49 -0.67 -7.47
C LEU A 12 37.79 -1.41 -8.61
N ALA A 13 36.84 -0.76 -9.31
CA ALA A 13 36.01 -1.33 -10.37
C ALA A 13 35.34 -2.66 -9.97
N CYS A 14 35.02 -2.86 -8.68
CA CYS A 14 34.38 -4.05 -8.14
C CYS A 14 32.88 -3.86 -8.05
N GLY A 15 32.10 -4.74 -8.70
CA GLY A 15 30.63 -4.63 -8.77
C GLY A 15 29.89 -4.88 -7.45
N HIS A 16 30.51 -5.38 -6.41
CA HIS A 16 29.89 -5.73 -5.14
C HIS A 16 30.60 -5.13 -3.92
N ALA A 17 31.22 -3.97 -4.08
CA ALA A 17 31.82 -3.22 -2.99
C ALA A 17 30.90 -2.05 -2.60
N TYR A 18 30.52 -1.97 -1.33
CA TYR A 18 29.57 -0.96 -0.83
C TYR A 18 30.10 -0.31 0.45
N VAL A 19 29.73 0.95 0.64
CA VAL A 19 29.91 1.67 1.90
C VAL A 19 28.54 1.96 2.52
N SER A 20 28.35 1.58 3.76
CA SER A 20 27.12 1.86 4.51
C SER A 20 27.32 3.02 5.49
N PRO A 21 26.25 3.71 5.91
CA PRO A 21 26.34 4.90 6.77
C PRO A 21 26.96 4.69 8.15
N GLY A 22 27.24 3.45 8.57
CA GLY A 22 27.77 3.16 9.89
C GLY A 22 26.74 3.38 11.01
N GLU A 23 27.20 3.81 12.19
CA GLU A 23 26.35 3.92 13.40
C GLU A 23 25.52 5.24 13.47
N ILE A 24 25.37 5.98 12.40
CA ILE A 24 24.55 7.19 12.40
C ILE A 24 23.07 6.77 12.58
N LYS A 25 22.53 7.05 13.76
CA LYS A 25 21.09 6.90 14.00
C LYS A 25 20.34 7.96 13.18
N GLY A 26 19.55 7.49 12.23
CA GLY A 26 18.59 8.35 11.54
C GLY A 26 17.51 8.88 12.49
N PRO A 27 16.73 9.89 12.10
CA PRO A 27 15.60 10.34 12.88
C PRO A 27 14.62 9.19 13.12
N GLU A 28 14.03 9.16 14.30
CA GLU A 28 12.99 8.18 14.63
C GLU A 28 11.81 8.36 13.67
N ARG A 29 11.41 7.28 13.01
CA ARG A 29 10.27 7.31 12.10
C ARG A 29 8.98 7.13 12.89
N ILE A 30 8.05 8.05 12.73
CA ILE A 30 6.69 7.91 13.25
C ILE A 30 5.96 6.87 12.37
N PRO A 31 5.46 5.76 12.95
CA PRO A 31 4.72 4.77 12.19
C PRO A 31 3.43 5.38 11.62
N MET A 32 3.29 5.39 10.30
CA MET A 32 2.13 5.93 9.62
C MET A 32 1.08 4.83 9.40
N GLY A 33 -0.15 5.08 9.81
CA GLY A 33 -1.28 4.22 9.46
C GLY A 33 -1.70 4.42 8.01
N LEU A 34 -1.76 3.32 7.24
CA LEU A 34 -2.09 3.34 5.81
C LEU A 34 -3.37 2.55 5.56
N LEU A 35 -4.20 3.03 4.64
CA LEU A 35 -5.55 2.52 4.43
C LEU A 35 -5.65 1.51 3.28
N GLY A 36 -4.58 1.33 2.52
CA GLY A 36 -4.60 0.51 1.32
C GLY A 36 -5.59 1.04 0.28
N ALA A 37 -5.63 2.36 0.10
CA ALA A 37 -6.56 3.05 -0.78
C ALA A 37 -5.96 4.34 -1.32
N GLU A 38 -6.40 4.74 -2.52
CA GLU A 38 -6.13 6.05 -3.10
C GLU A 38 -7.23 7.02 -2.68
N LEU A 39 -6.83 8.20 -2.19
CA LEU A 39 -7.74 9.19 -1.62
C LEU A 39 -7.59 10.53 -2.33
N SER A 40 -8.71 11.23 -2.54
CA SER A 40 -8.72 12.62 -2.96
C SER A 40 -9.51 13.49 -1.98
N ARG A 41 -9.07 14.74 -1.83
CA ARG A 41 -9.78 15.72 -0.99
C ARG A 41 -10.82 16.45 -1.83
N ASP A 42 -12.05 16.50 -1.35
CA ASP A 42 -13.10 17.25 -2.00
C ASP A 42 -13.07 18.76 -1.63
N LYS A 43 -13.95 19.55 -2.24
CA LYS A 43 -14.08 20.99 -1.98
C LYS A 43 -14.53 21.30 -0.54
N GLY A 44 -15.24 20.38 0.11
CA GLY A 44 -15.70 20.49 1.50
C GLY A 44 -14.64 20.06 2.53
N GLY A 45 -13.48 19.59 2.06
CA GLY A 45 -12.37 19.15 2.90
C GLY A 45 -12.46 17.69 3.34
N PHE A 46 -13.52 16.97 3.02
CA PHE A 46 -13.62 15.54 3.28
C PHE A 46 -12.81 14.73 2.26
N TYR A 47 -12.39 13.52 2.62
CA TYR A 47 -11.58 12.67 1.76
C TYR A 47 -12.41 11.56 1.13
N ARG A 48 -12.49 11.59 -0.19
CA ARG A 48 -13.13 10.56 -1.00
C ARG A 48 -12.18 9.39 -1.19
N ILE A 49 -12.70 8.18 -1.09
CA ILE A 49 -12.01 6.95 -1.45
C ILE A 49 -12.17 6.76 -2.96
N ASP A 50 -11.14 7.06 -3.71
CA ASP A 50 -11.18 6.96 -5.18
C ASP A 50 -11.00 5.52 -5.64
N LYS A 51 -10.13 4.78 -4.94
CA LYS A 51 -9.85 3.38 -5.23
C LYS A 51 -9.45 2.66 -3.96
N ILE A 52 -9.95 1.45 -3.78
CA ILE A 52 -9.47 0.52 -2.76
C ILE A 52 -8.53 -0.47 -3.44
N LEU A 53 -7.31 -0.60 -2.91
CA LEU A 53 -6.34 -1.54 -3.48
C LEU A 53 -6.83 -2.97 -3.23
N PRO A 54 -7.25 -3.70 -4.27
CA PRO A 54 -7.66 -5.09 -4.10
C PRO A 54 -6.45 -5.92 -3.68
N GLY A 55 -6.62 -6.70 -2.63
CA GLY A 55 -5.58 -7.57 -2.13
C GLY A 55 -5.78 -9.03 -2.55
N ALA A 56 -4.89 -9.86 -2.10
CA ALA A 56 -5.00 -11.31 -2.25
C ALA A 56 -5.83 -11.90 -1.11
N ILE A 57 -6.86 -12.66 -1.44
CA ILE A 57 -7.77 -13.29 -0.46
C ILE A 57 -7.01 -14.22 0.51
N TYR A 58 -5.91 -14.82 0.04
CA TYR A 58 -5.12 -15.81 0.79
C TYR A 58 -4.08 -15.20 1.75
N SER A 59 -3.91 -13.87 1.75
CA SER A 59 -2.89 -13.22 2.58
C SER A 59 -3.44 -11.99 3.31
N GLN A 60 -3.38 -12.00 4.63
CA GLN A 60 -3.74 -10.84 5.45
C GLN A 60 -2.81 -9.63 5.21
N LYS A 61 -1.54 -9.88 4.90
CA LYS A 61 -0.56 -8.81 4.59
C LYS A 61 -0.82 -8.13 3.24
N LEU A 62 -1.55 -8.81 2.36
CA LEU A 62 -1.95 -8.31 1.04
C LEU A 62 -3.43 -7.96 1.01
N ARG A 63 -3.97 -7.37 2.07
CA ARG A 63 -5.38 -6.97 2.14
C ARG A 63 -5.50 -5.54 2.63
N SER A 64 -6.29 -4.72 1.92
CA SER A 64 -6.66 -3.41 2.42
C SER A 64 -7.53 -3.56 3.67
N PRO A 65 -7.27 -2.82 4.76
CA PRO A 65 -8.11 -2.84 5.95
C PRO A 65 -9.56 -2.40 5.66
N LEU A 66 -9.80 -1.69 4.57
CA LEU A 66 -11.13 -1.29 4.13
C LEU A 66 -11.95 -2.43 3.51
N THR A 67 -11.29 -3.55 3.15
CA THR A 67 -11.94 -4.74 2.56
C THR A 67 -12.20 -5.86 3.58
N GLU A 68 -11.88 -5.64 4.85
CA GLU A 68 -12.14 -6.63 5.89
C GLU A 68 -13.65 -6.92 6.03
N PRO A 69 -14.02 -8.17 6.37
CA PRO A 69 -15.41 -8.53 6.57
C PRO A 69 -16.12 -7.63 7.58
N GLY A 70 -17.31 -7.16 7.24
CA GLY A 70 -18.12 -6.28 8.09
C GLY A 70 -17.82 -4.79 7.95
N ILE A 71 -16.70 -4.38 7.33
CA ILE A 71 -16.37 -2.96 7.13
C ILE A 71 -17.29 -2.33 6.10
N GLY A 72 -17.53 -2.98 4.96
CA GLY A 72 -18.50 -2.57 3.94
C GLY A 72 -18.26 -1.16 3.36
N VAL A 73 -17.02 -0.69 3.35
CA VAL A 73 -16.58 0.55 2.69
C VAL A 73 -16.45 0.29 1.20
N LYS A 74 -16.79 1.27 0.37
CA LYS A 74 -16.74 1.19 -1.09
C LYS A 74 -16.01 2.37 -1.69
N GLU A 75 -15.51 2.18 -2.88
CA GLU A 75 -15.02 3.29 -3.71
C GLU A 75 -16.15 4.31 -3.93
N GLY A 76 -15.81 5.58 -3.82
CA GLY A 76 -16.76 6.70 -3.83
C GLY A 76 -17.28 7.10 -2.45
N ASP A 77 -17.11 6.30 -1.40
CA ASP A 77 -17.42 6.70 -0.03
C ASP A 77 -16.43 7.79 0.46
N TYR A 78 -16.86 8.54 1.46
CA TYR A 78 -16.07 9.61 2.08
C TYR A 78 -15.65 9.25 3.49
N ILE A 79 -14.40 9.51 3.84
CA ILE A 79 -13.91 9.49 5.21
C ILE A 79 -14.14 10.88 5.78
N THR A 80 -15.10 11.01 6.69
CA THR A 80 -15.53 12.30 7.25
C THR A 80 -14.87 12.61 8.59
N ALA A 81 -14.44 11.57 9.34
CA ALA A 81 -13.67 11.74 10.56
C ALA A 81 -12.79 10.51 10.82
N ILE A 82 -11.72 10.71 11.60
CA ILE A 82 -10.83 9.66 12.13
C ILE A 82 -10.73 9.88 13.65
N ASP A 83 -11.06 8.85 14.44
CA ASP A 83 -11.12 8.91 15.91
C ASP A 83 -11.89 10.16 16.42
N GLY A 84 -13.00 10.48 15.76
CA GLY A 84 -13.85 11.62 16.08
C GLY A 84 -13.35 12.99 15.58
N ILE A 85 -12.14 13.09 15.03
CA ILE A 85 -11.61 14.32 14.46
C ILE A 85 -12.03 14.42 12.99
N SER A 86 -12.74 15.51 12.62
CA SER A 86 -13.20 15.73 11.25
C SER A 86 -12.00 15.84 10.28
N THR A 87 -12.08 15.13 9.17
CA THR A 87 -11.06 15.23 8.12
C THR A 87 -11.08 16.59 7.40
N ALA A 88 -12.19 17.31 7.47
CA ALA A 88 -12.30 18.65 6.88
C ALA A 88 -11.46 19.71 7.62
N THR A 89 -11.05 19.43 8.87
CA THR A 89 -10.25 20.36 9.69
C THR A 89 -8.75 20.24 9.48
N VAL A 90 -8.30 19.30 8.64
CA VAL A 90 -6.88 19.06 8.37
C VAL A 90 -6.58 19.18 6.87
N ASP A 91 -5.40 19.67 6.54
CA ASP A 91 -4.97 19.76 5.15
C ASP A 91 -4.50 18.42 4.60
N ASN A 92 -4.04 17.54 5.48
CA ASN A 92 -3.56 16.22 5.10
C ASN A 92 -4.12 15.16 6.06
N ILE A 93 -4.94 14.25 5.53
CA ILE A 93 -5.57 13.16 6.30
C ILE A 93 -4.54 12.28 7.02
N TYR A 94 -3.35 12.13 6.47
CA TYR A 94 -2.29 11.31 7.08
C TYR A 94 -1.79 11.88 8.42
N SER A 95 -2.01 13.18 8.70
CA SER A 95 -1.72 13.73 10.03
C SER A 95 -2.56 13.08 11.14
N LEU A 96 -3.79 12.65 10.82
CA LEU A 96 -4.67 11.94 11.74
C LEU A 96 -4.33 10.44 11.85
N LEU A 97 -3.51 9.92 10.95
CA LEU A 97 -3.06 8.53 10.90
C LEU A 97 -1.62 8.33 11.43
N ALA A 98 -0.96 9.41 11.83
CA ALA A 98 0.37 9.34 12.45
C ALA A 98 0.30 8.53 13.76
N GLY A 99 1.18 7.56 13.94
CA GLY A 99 1.18 6.64 15.07
C GLY A 99 0.08 5.58 15.07
N LYS A 100 -0.72 5.48 13.99
CA LYS A 100 -1.86 4.55 13.90
C LYS A 100 -1.54 3.24 13.17
N ALA A 101 -0.33 3.04 12.70
CA ALA A 101 0.07 1.77 12.10
C ALA A 101 -0.20 0.61 13.07
N ASN A 102 -0.97 -0.38 12.61
CA ASN A 102 -1.36 -1.54 13.40
C ASN A 102 -2.18 -1.24 14.69
N VAL A 103 -2.73 -0.03 14.84
CA VAL A 103 -3.58 0.40 15.96
C VAL A 103 -5.03 0.47 15.52
N LEU A 104 -5.96 -0.07 16.33
CA LEU A 104 -7.40 0.04 16.02
C LEU A 104 -7.80 1.51 15.94
N THR A 105 -8.41 1.89 14.84
CA THR A 105 -8.73 3.27 14.49
C THR A 105 -10.16 3.34 13.99
N GLU A 106 -10.95 4.25 14.54
CA GLU A 106 -12.34 4.48 14.12
C GLU A 106 -12.37 5.43 12.92
N LEU A 107 -13.04 5.02 11.85
CA LEU A 107 -13.36 5.89 10.72
C LEU A 107 -14.86 6.18 10.69
N SER A 108 -15.22 7.44 10.47
CA SER A 108 -16.59 7.83 10.12
C SER A 108 -16.71 7.88 8.60
N ILE A 109 -17.58 7.02 8.05
CA ILE A 109 -17.75 6.81 6.60
C ILE A 109 -19.12 7.27 6.17
N ASN A 110 -19.20 7.98 5.06
CA ASN A 110 -20.47 8.39 4.45
C ASN A 110 -20.41 8.21 2.92
N ARG A 111 -21.56 8.05 2.30
CA ARG A 111 -21.69 8.05 0.81
C ARG A 111 -21.63 9.43 0.19
N THR A 112 -21.78 10.46 0.99
CA THR A 112 -21.74 11.86 0.58
C THR A 112 -20.70 12.62 1.39
N ALA A 113 -20.20 13.74 0.85
CA ALA A 113 -19.27 14.64 1.52
C ALA A 113 -19.94 15.39 2.67
N SER A 114 -20.41 14.65 3.70
CA SER A 114 -21.13 15.18 4.86
C SER A 114 -20.88 14.31 6.08
N SER A 115 -20.75 14.92 7.25
CA SER A 115 -20.67 14.21 8.52
C SER A 115 -22.04 13.71 8.99
N LYS A 116 -23.15 14.31 8.49
CA LYS A 116 -24.51 13.92 8.88
C LYS A 116 -24.86 12.54 8.30
N GLY A 117 -25.18 11.61 9.18
CA GLY A 117 -25.54 10.23 8.79
C GLY A 117 -24.31 9.34 8.50
N ALA A 118 -23.11 9.78 8.84
CA ALA A 118 -21.92 8.95 8.74
C ALA A 118 -22.03 7.74 9.67
N ARG A 119 -21.63 6.56 9.19
CA ARG A 119 -21.51 5.35 10.00
C ARG A 119 -20.08 5.19 10.48
N LYS A 120 -19.91 4.55 11.62
CA LYS A 120 -18.60 4.26 12.18
C LYS A 120 -18.15 2.85 11.82
N VAL A 121 -16.89 2.72 11.47
CA VAL A 121 -16.21 1.45 11.26
C VAL A 121 -14.87 1.49 11.98
N VAL A 122 -14.44 0.36 12.51
CA VAL A 122 -13.13 0.23 13.16
C VAL A 122 -12.26 -0.63 12.27
N ILE A 123 -11.10 -0.11 11.95
CA ILE A 123 -10.09 -0.79 11.12
C ILE A 123 -8.76 -0.86 11.86
N LYS A 124 -7.86 -1.67 11.34
CA LYS A 124 -6.45 -1.71 11.75
C LYS A 124 -5.58 -1.27 10.57
N PRO A 125 -5.18 0.02 10.51
CA PRO A 125 -4.36 0.53 9.41
C PRO A 125 -3.06 -0.25 9.25
N LEU A 126 -2.58 -0.36 8.02
CA LEU A 126 -1.32 -1.01 7.68
C LEU A 126 -0.13 -0.11 8.08
N ASP A 127 1.01 -0.71 8.30
CA ASP A 127 2.31 -0.03 8.44
C ASP A 127 3.03 0.15 7.10
N ASN A 128 2.65 -0.65 6.11
CA ASN A 128 3.21 -0.61 4.77
C ASN A 128 2.17 -1.07 3.74
N GLU A 129 1.86 -0.24 2.75
CA GLU A 129 0.95 -0.58 1.65
C GLU A 129 1.67 -0.85 0.32
N TYR A 130 3.02 -0.75 0.28
CA TYR A 130 3.79 -1.08 -0.91
C TYR A 130 3.49 -2.48 -1.45
N PRO A 131 3.37 -3.54 -0.62
CA PRO A 131 3.02 -4.87 -1.12
C PRO A 131 1.67 -4.91 -1.85
N LEU A 132 0.68 -4.09 -1.42
CA LEU A 132 -0.61 -3.97 -2.09
C LEU A 132 -0.47 -3.30 -3.46
N TYR A 133 0.24 -2.17 -3.54
CA TYR A 133 0.50 -1.49 -4.81
C TYR A 133 1.24 -2.41 -5.78
N HIS A 134 2.28 -3.08 -5.31
CA HIS A 134 3.06 -4.02 -6.10
C HIS A 134 2.20 -5.18 -6.62
N TYR A 135 1.42 -5.81 -5.75
CA TYR A 135 0.49 -6.87 -6.13
C TYR A 135 -0.49 -6.41 -7.22
N ASN A 136 -1.11 -5.25 -7.02
CA ASN A 136 -2.04 -4.69 -8.01
C ASN A 136 -1.37 -4.38 -9.34
N TRP A 137 -0.15 -3.88 -9.31
CA TRP A 137 0.63 -3.62 -10.52
C TRP A 137 0.90 -4.91 -11.29
N VAL A 138 1.32 -5.98 -10.61
CA VAL A 138 1.53 -7.30 -11.23
C VAL A 138 0.22 -7.83 -11.84
N GLN A 139 -0.89 -7.82 -11.08
CA GLN A 139 -2.19 -8.29 -11.58
C GLN A 139 -2.67 -7.50 -12.79
N ASN A 140 -2.51 -6.18 -12.78
CA ASN A 140 -2.85 -5.33 -13.92
C ASN A 140 -1.99 -5.63 -15.15
N ASN A 141 -0.70 -5.94 -14.98
CA ASN A 141 0.17 -6.31 -16.09
C ASN A 141 -0.22 -7.67 -16.68
N ILE A 142 -0.54 -8.66 -15.84
CA ILE A 142 -1.07 -9.96 -16.27
C ILE A 142 -2.31 -9.72 -17.14
N LYS A 143 -3.29 -8.98 -16.66
CA LYS A 143 -4.52 -8.67 -17.37
C LYS A 143 -4.26 -7.97 -18.71
N LYS A 144 -3.42 -6.94 -18.73
CA LYS A 144 -3.08 -6.19 -19.94
C LYS A 144 -2.43 -7.07 -21.01
N VAL A 145 -1.50 -7.96 -20.62
CA VAL A 145 -0.83 -8.87 -21.55
C VAL A 145 -1.80 -9.91 -22.09
N GLU A 146 -2.63 -10.47 -21.21
CA GLU A 146 -3.65 -11.44 -21.57
C GLU A 146 -4.64 -10.85 -22.61
N GLU A 147 -5.19 -9.67 -22.33
CA GLU A 147 -6.11 -8.96 -23.22
C GLU A 147 -5.46 -8.61 -24.57
N ALA A 148 -4.24 -8.04 -24.54
CA ALA A 148 -3.54 -7.63 -25.76
C ALA A 148 -3.13 -8.80 -26.67
N THR A 149 -3.03 -10.01 -26.11
CA THR A 149 -2.57 -11.19 -26.85
C THR A 149 -3.64 -12.26 -27.02
N ASN A 150 -4.87 -12.00 -26.58
CA ASN A 150 -5.95 -13.00 -26.52
C ASN A 150 -5.50 -14.29 -25.81
N GLY A 151 -4.82 -14.15 -24.66
CA GLY A 151 -4.35 -15.25 -23.84
C GLY A 151 -3.16 -16.05 -24.39
N ARG A 152 -2.53 -15.60 -25.50
CA ARG A 152 -1.42 -16.33 -26.12
C ARG A 152 -0.06 -16.11 -25.46
N VAL A 153 0.08 -15.05 -24.66
CA VAL A 153 1.30 -14.72 -23.93
C VAL A 153 0.99 -14.58 -22.44
N GLY A 154 1.78 -15.23 -21.59
CA GLY A 154 1.73 -15.07 -20.14
C GLY A 154 2.68 -13.95 -19.69
N TYR A 155 2.32 -13.31 -18.56
CA TYR A 155 3.18 -12.36 -17.85
C TYR A 155 3.56 -12.93 -16.50
N VAL A 156 4.85 -12.97 -16.19
CA VAL A 156 5.37 -13.39 -14.90
C VAL A 156 6.31 -12.30 -14.40
N TYR A 157 6.13 -11.86 -13.16
CA TYR A 157 7.05 -10.97 -12.48
C TYR A 157 7.86 -11.75 -11.45
N ILE A 158 9.18 -11.66 -11.52
CA ILE A 158 10.13 -12.29 -10.61
C ILE A 158 10.78 -11.19 -9.78
N PRO A 159 10.44 -11.04 -8.47
CA PRO A 159 10.91 -9.94 -7.64
C PRO A 159 12.40 -9.97 -7.34
N ASP A 160 12.98 -11.17 -7.27
CA ASP A 160 14.39 -11.40 -6.97
C ASP A 160 14.87 -12.73 -7.55
N MET A 161 16.15 -13.02 -7.41
CA MET A 161 16.77 -14.31 -7.80
C MET A 161 16.83 -15.29 -6.62
N GLY A 162 16.06 -15.04 -5.56
CA GLY A 162 16.00 -15.83 -4.35
C GLY A 162 14.69 -16.65 -4.22
N PRO A 163 14.39 -17.09 -2.99
CA PRO A 163 13.19 -17.91 -2.71
C PRO A 163 11.87 -17.24 -3.10
N ASP A 164 11.76 -15.94 -2.92
CA ASP A 164 10.50 -15.22 -3.24
C ASP A 164 10.29 -15.17 -4.76
N GLY A 165 11.34 -14.94 -5.55
CA GLY A 165 11.29 -15.01 -7.00
C GLY A 165 10.93 -16.40 -7.51
N LEU A 166 11.48 -17.45 -6.90
CA LEU A 166 11.14 -18.83 -7.26
C LEU A 166 9.68 -19.16 -6.94
N ASN A 167 9.16 -18.71 -5.80
CA ASN A 167 7.77 -18.91 -5.41
C ASN A 167 6.80 -18.20 -6.36
N GLU A 168 7.11 -16.97 -6.76
CA GLU A 168 6.29 -16.24 -7.74
C GLU A 168 6.37 -16.87 -9.13
N PHE A 169 7.55 -17.32 -9.55
CA PHE A 169 7.70 -18.08 -10.79
C PHE A 169 6.83 -19.34 -10.76
N ALA A 170 6.93 -20.15 -9.71
CA ALA A 170 6.15 -21.37 -9.59
C ALA A 170 4.64 -21.10 -9.60
N ARG A 171 4.20 -20.04 -8.94
CA ARG A 171 2.78 -19.65 -8.86
C ARG A 171 2.18 -19.27 -10.21
N TYR A 172 2.92 -18.54 -11.04
CA TYR A 172 2.38 -17.99 -12.29
C TYR A 172 2.79 -18.76 -13.54
N PHE A 173 3.89 -19.50 -13.49
CA PHE A 173 4.35 -20.30 -14.63
C PHE A 173 3.69 -21.68 -14.68
N TYR A 174 3.51 -22.33 -13.52
CA TYR A 174 2.79 -23.58 -13.46
C TYR A 174 1.33 -23.31 -13.12
N PRO A 175 0.41 -23.40 -14.11
CA PRO A 175 -1.01 -23.21 -13.83
C PRO A 175 -1.46 -24.24 -12.79
N PRO A 176 -2.36 -23.89 -11.87
CA PRO A 176 -2.94 -24.85 -10.95
C PRO A 176 -3.57 -25.98 -11.78
N THR A 177 -3.15 -27.19 -11.51
CA THR A 177 -3.79 -28.39 -12.08
C THR A 177 -5.28 -28.34 -11.73
N ARG A 178 -6.12 -28.18 -12.76
CA ARG A 178 -7.58 -28.25 -12.62
C ARG A 178 -8.02 -29.66 -12.35
#